data_5314157b048406d80759adf9b3a692d4
#
_entry.id   5314157b048406d80759adf9b3a692d4
#
_cell.length_a   1.000
_cell.length_b   1.000
_cell.length_c   1.000
_cell.angle_alpha   90.00
_cell.angle_beta   90.00
_cell.angle_gamma   90.00
#
_symmetry.space_group_name_H-M   'P 1'
#
loop_
_entity.id
_entity.type
_entity.pdbx_description
1 polymer ?
#
loop_
_entity_poly.entity_id
_entity_poly.type
_entity_poly.pdbx_seq_one_letter_code
_entity_poly.pdbx_strand_id
1 'polypeptide(L)'
;MSLSVFVPTNTQKARTTAINAFERMLEVEGVSMELFRASMHTDPSGKRLAATMDRFGYYLATNDGKKGKLARNTATSYYRNVKLWLFDEFPHLRLPTEMNLLKQGKTLDKHCLKREKERLVNKAPPCTKEDLGSLIRYVYSTARVNSDYQDAALTCLMWHCFGRSSDLGCLRKQHVSVSADGVFYLRLLRVKTAEEQGLTLIPDKEDFLTCPLHSLEVALVMQAAPCAALLSQLPE
;
A
#
# COMPACT_ATOMS: atom_id res chain seq x y z
N MET A 1 -24.13 3.65 13.27
CA MET A 1 -22.82 3.14 12.81
C MET A 1 -22.43 3.91 11.54
N SER A 2 -21.17 4.33 11.40
CA SER A 2 -20.70 5.09 10.23
C SER A 2 -19.82 4.19 9.35
N LEU A 3 -19.89 4.36 8.03
CA LEU A 3 -19.02 3.66 7.06
C LEU A 3 -17.52 3.95 7.28
N SER A 4 -17.18 4.98 8.05
CA SER A 4 -15.79 5.29 8.42
C SER A 4 -15.08 4.16 9.16
N VAL A 5 -15.83 3.26 9.82
CA VAL A 5 -15.29 2.08 10.51
C VAL A 5 -14.63 1.10 9.52
N PHE A 6 -15.08 1.09 8.26
CA PHE A 6 -14.54 0.22 7.22
C PHE A 6 -13.32 0.79 6.50
N VAL A 7 -12.89 2.01 6.86
CA VAL A 7 -11.67 2.58 6.26
C VAL A 7 -10.45 1.78 6.72
N PRO A 8 -9.58 1.29 5.81
CA PRO A 8 -8.42 0.49 6.17
C PRO A 8 -7.49 1.21 7.17
N THR A 9 -6.99 0.48 8.15
CA THR A 9 -6.14 1.00 9.25
C THR A 9 -4.94 1.80 8.72
N ASN A 10 -4.31 1.36 7.63
CA ASN A 10 -3.19 2.08 7.02
C ASN A 10 -3.61 3.43 6.44
N THR A 11 -4.82 3.55 5.90
CA THR A 11 -5.37 4.82 5.42
C THR A 11 -5.63 5.77 6.58
N GLN A 12 -6.17 5.26 7.69
CA GLN A 12 -6.38 6.04 8.92
C GLN A 12 -5.04 6.55 9.48
N LYS A 13 -4.04 5.68 9.61
CA LYS A 13 -2.69 6.04 10.07
C LYS A 13 -2.05 7.11 9.18
N ALA A 14 -2.17 6.98 7.86
CA ALA A 14 -1.64 7.97 6.91
C ALA A 14 -2.33 9.33 7.07
N ARG A 15 -3.66 9.34 7.26
CA ARG A 15 -4.45 10.55 7.51
C ARG A 15 -4.02 11.21 8.84
N THR A 16 -3.95 10.47 9.93
CA THR A 16 -3.50 10.98 11.24
C THR A 16 -2.11 11.58 11.17
N THR A 17 -1.17 10.89 10.51
CA THR A 17 0.20 11.39 10.35
C THR A 17 0.24 12.72 9.58
N ALA A 18 -0.59 12.87 8.55
CA ALA A 18 -0.67 14.09 7.77
C ALA A 18 -1.30 15.25 8.58
N ILE A 19 -2.36 14.96 9.36
CA ILE A 19 -3.01 15.94 10.25
C ILE A 19 -2.02 16.41 11.32
N ASN A 20 -1.30 15.51 11.98
CA ASN A 20 -0.28 15.87 12.96
C ASN A 20 0.86 16.74 12.36
N ALA A 21 1.16 16.57 11.06
CA ALA A 21 2.11 17.46 10.38
C ALA A 21 1.51 18.85 10.12
N PHE A 22 0.22 18.93 9.86
CA PHE A 22 -0.49 20.21 9.70
C PHE A 22 -0.60 20.96 11.04
N GLU A 23 -0.93 20.27 12.11
CA GLU A 23 -0.98 20.84 13.47
C GLU A 23 0.37 21.42 13.88
N ARG A 24 1.46 20.69 13.65
CA ARG A 24 2.82 21.20 13.91
C ARG A 24 3.15 22.46 13.10
N MET A 25 2.68 22.54 11.86
CA MET A 25 2.86 23.76 11.07
C MET A 25 2.10 24.94 11.69
N LEU A 26 0.84 24.72 12.14
CA LEU A 26 0.07 25.76 12.82
C LEU A 26 0.74 26.22 14.12
N GLU A 27 1.26 25.27 14.91
CA GLU A 27 2.03 25.58 16.14
C GLU A 27 3.25 26.45 15.84
N VAL A 28 4.03 26.14 14.79
CA VAL A 28 5.18 26.96 14.36
C VAL A 28 4.75 28.36 13.95
N GLU A 29 3.57 28.50 13.35
CA GLU A 29 2.97 29.79 12.94
C GLU A 29 2.28 30.52 14.13
N GLY A 30 2.27 29.92 15.33
CA GLY A 30 1.62 30.49 16.53
C GLY A 30 0.09 30.49 16.45
N VAL A 31 -0.52 29.63 15.63
CA VAL A 31 -1.96 29.53 15.43
C VAL A 31 -2.48 28.27 16.12
N SER A 32 -3.40 28.43 17.09
CA SER A 32 -4.06 27.27 17.67
C SER A 32 -5.06 26.65 16.71
N MET A 33 -5.30 25.34 16.83
CA MET A 33 -6.31 24.62 16.04
C MET A 33 -7.72 25.22 16.24
N GLU A 34 -8.04 25.68 17.44
CA GLU A 34 -9.32 26.32 17.75
C GLU A 34 -9.50 27.63 16.99
N LEU A 35 -8.46 28.50 17.02
CA LEU A 35 -8.47 29.75 16.27
C LEU A 35 -8.56 29.51 14.76
N PHE A 36 -7.85 28.49 14.26
CA PHE A 36 -7.95 28.07 12.87
C PHE A 36 -9.39 27.67 12.52
N ARG A 37 -10.02 26.78 13.30
CA ARG A 37 -11.42 26.35 13.07
C ARG A 37 -12.38 27.54 13.10
N ALA A 38 -12.28 28.40 14.10
CA ALA A 38 -13.13 29.61 14.19
C ALA A 38 -12.98 30.49 12.94
N SER A 39 -11.75 30.64 12.44
CA SER A 39 -11.47 31.43 11.24
C SER A 39 -12.09 30.85 9.96
N MET A 40 -12.19 29.51 9.87
CA MET A 40 -12.81 28.84 8.72
C MET A 40 -14.33 29.05 8.67
N HIS A 41 -15.00 29.05 9.83
CA HIS A 41 -16.43 29.31 9.92
C HIS A 41 -16.82 30.74 9.53
N THR A 42 -15.91 31.69 9.70
CA THR A 42 -16.16 33.12 9.38
C THR A 42 -15.79 33.51 7.95
N ASP A 43 -15.23 32.61 7.15
CA ASP A 43 -14.79 32.88 5.77
C ASP A 43 -15.50 31.98 4.74
N PRO A 44 -16.71 32.32 4.30
CA PRO A 44 -17.42 31.54 3.29
C PRO A 44 -16.73 31.55 1.91
N SER A 45 -15.83 32.51 1.68
CA SER A 45 -15.08 32.60 0.42
C SER A 45 -13.96 31.56 0.30
N GLY A 46 -13.54 30.95 1.41
CA GLY A 46 -12.45 29.98 1.48
C GLY A 46 -11.06 30.55 1.22
N LYS A 47 -10.90 31.88 1.17
CA LYS A 47 -9.60 32.51 0.96
C LYS A 47 -8.60 32.18 2.07
N ARG A 48 -9.06 32.14 3.32
CA ARG A 48 -8.24 31.75 4.46
C ARG A 48 -7.79 30.30 4.37
N LEU A 49 -8.72 29.40 4.01
CA LEU A 49 -8.39 27.99 3.78
C LEU A 49 -7.30 27.84 2.70
N ALA A 50 -7.52 28.52 1.56
CA ALA A 50 -6.55 28.48 0.47
C ALA A 50 -5.18 29.04 0.87
N ALA A 51 -5.12 30.12 1.64
CA ALA A 51 -3.88 30.69 2.14
C ALA A 51 -3.18 29.78 3.15
N THR A 52 -3.93 29.15 4.08
CA THR A 52 -3.34 28.21 5.05
C THR A 52 -2.80 26.96 4.36
N MET A 53 -3.51 26.44 3.37
CA MET A 53 -3.05 25.29 2.59
C MET A 53 -1.85 25.62 1.70
N ASP A 54 -1.71 26.83 1.22
CA ASP A 54 -0.52 27.31 0.50
C ASP A 54 0.70 27.31 1.42
N ARG A 55 0.56 27.86 2.64
CA ARG A 55 1.59 27.79 3.69
C ARG A 55 1.94 26.37 4.07
N PHE A 56 0.94 25.50 4.20
CA PHE A 56 1.20 24.08 4.47
C PHE A 56 1.98 23.41 3.34
N GLY A 57 1.65 23.72 2.09
CA GLY A 57 2.44 23.27 0.93
C GLY A 57 3.90 23.75 0.99
N TYR A 58 4.12 25.02 1.34
CA TYR A 58 5.47 25.58 1.55
C TYR A 58 6.20 24.87 2.69
N TYR A 59 5.53 24.69 3.83
CA TYR A 59 6.08 23.96 4.98
C TYR A 59 6.52 22.54 4.60
N LEU A 60 5.70 21.79 3.86
CA LEU A 60 6.04 20.45 3.40
C LEU A 60 7.21 20.43 2.40
N ALA A 61 7.37 21.50 1.62
CA ALA A 61 8.45 21.63 0.66
C ALA A 61 9.80 21.97 1.30
N THR A 62 9.79 22.75 2.40
CA THR A 62 11.00 23.35 2.99
C THR A 62 11.43 22.70 4.29
N ASN A 63 10.49 22.14 5.05
CA ASN A 63 10.79 21.58 6.36
C ASN A 63 11.56 20.26 6.26
N ASP A 64 12.58 20.12 7.06
CA ASP A 64 13.38 18.92 7.17
C ASP A 64 12.75 17.95 8.17
N GLY A 65 12.39 16.76 7.72
CA GLY A 65 12.04 15.64 8.58
C GLY A 65 13.29 15.00 9.22
N LYS A 66 13.10 13.97 10.03
CA LYS A 66 14.20 13.24 10.70
C LYS A 66 15.32 12.73 9.76
N LYS A 67 15.03 12.58 8.47
CA LYS A 67 15.95 12.08 7.44
C LYS A 67 16.23 13.11 6.32
N GLY A 68 16.04 14.41 6.59
CA GLY A 68 16.10 15.48 5.59
C GLY A 68 14.74 15.82 4.99
N LYS A 69 14.74 16.47 3.83
CA LYS A 69 13.51 16.94 3.17
C LYS A 69 12.57 15.81 2.83
N LEU A 70 11.27 16.04 2.99
CA LEU A 70 10.24 15.05 2.68
C LEU A 70 10.32 14.63 1.20
N ALA A 71 10.23 13.33 0.96
CA ALA A 71 10.14 12.80 -0.41
C ALA A 71 8.87 13.31 -1.10
N ARG A 72 8.92 13.48 -2.42
CA ARG A 72 7.81 13.97 -3.26
C ARG A 72 6.48 13.29 -2.94
N ASN A 73 6.46 11.96 -2.95
CA ASN A 73 5.23 11.19 -2.71
C ASN A 73 4.70 11.39 -1.28
N THR A 74 5.56 11.57 -0.29
CA THR A 74 5.17 11.85 1.09
C THR A 74 4.56 13.24 1.22
N ALA A 75 5.21 14.27 0.68
CA ALA A 75 4.72 15.64 0.72
C ALA A 75 3.35 15.78 0.03
N THR A 76 3.21 15.23 -1.17
CA THR A 76 1.94 15.26 -1.92
C THR A 76 0.84 14.45 -1.24
N SER A 77 1.18 13.32 -0.62
CA SER A 77 0.23 12.52 0.17
C SER A 77 -0.26 13.28 1.40
N TYR A 78 0.63 13.95 2.14
CA TYR A 78 0.25 14.75 3.31
C TYR A 78 -0.66 15.90 2.90
N TYR A 79 -0.30 16.64 1.87
CA TYR A 79 -1.13 17.73 1.34
C TYR A 79 -2.54 17.25 0.95
N ARG A 80 -2.62 16.12 0.23
CA ARG A 80 -3.90 15.52 -0.18
C ARG A 80 -4.75 15.08 1.01
N ASN A 81 -4.14 14.41 2.00
CA ASN A 81 -4.88 13.90 3.16
C ASN A 81 -5.44 15.04 4.01
N VAL A 82 -4.65 16.11 4.24
CA VAL A 82 -5.11 17.29 4.97
C VAL A 82 -6.22 18.01 4.19
N LYS A 83 -6.06 18.20 2.87
CA LYS A 83 -7.13 18.78 2.03
C LYS A 83 -8.44 18.01 2.17
N LEU A 84 -8.42 16.69 2.09
CA LEU A 84 -9.62 15.86 2.21
C LEU A 84 -10.23 15.94 3.61
N TRP A 85 -9.40 15.91 4.64
CA TRP A 85 -9.85 16.07 6.02
C TRP A 85 -10.53 17.43 6.24
N LEU A 86 -9.94 18.52 5.74
CA LEU A 86 -10.54 19.86 5.84
C LEU A 86 -11.86 19.98 5.06
N PHE A 87 -12.00 19.30 3.94
CA PHE A 87 -13.27 19.24 3.21
C PHE A 87 -14.34 18.39 3.92
N ASP A 88 -13.92 17.37 4.68
CA ASP A 88 -14.84 16.61 5.53
C ASP A 88 -15.30 17.47 6.73
N GLU A 89 -14.42 18.29 7.32
CA GLU A 89 -14.69 19.15 8.45
C GLU A 89 -15.45 20.44 8.05
N PHE A 90 -15.13 21.01 6.88
CA PHE A 90 -15.73 22.22 6.34
C PHE A 90 -16.31 22.00 4.93
N PRO A 91 -17.40 21.24 4.77
CA PRO A 91 -17.93 20.88 3.45
C PRO A 91 -18.31 22.09 2.58
N HIS A 92 -18.76 23.20 3.20
CA HIS A 92 -19.15 24.44 2.51
C HIS A 92 -17.97 25.14 1.82
N LEU A 93 -16.72 24.90 2.27
CA LEU A 93 -15.51 25.47 1.67
C LEU A 93 -14.99 24.67 0.48
N ARG A 94 -15.53 23.47 0.23
CA ARG A 94 -15.04 22.60 -0.84
C ARG A 94 -15.22 23.26 -2.20
N LEU A 95 -16.43 23.67 -2.52
CA LEU A 95 -16.76 24.21 -3.84
C LEU A 95 -15.92 25.46 -4.20
N PRO A 96 -15.79 26.47 -3.33
CA PRO A 96 -15.04 27.68 -3.65
C PRO A 96 -13.53 27.48 -3.70
N THR A 97 -12.98 26.42 -3.08
CA THR A 97 -11.52 26.26 -2.94
C THR A 97 -10.92 25.09 -3.72
N GLU A 98 -11.71 24.11 -4.16
CA GLU A 98 -11.21 22.84 -4.72
C GLU A 98 -10.23 23.04 -5.87
N MET A 99 -10.55 23.93 -6.83
CA MET A 99 -9.69 24.20 -7.98
C MET A 99 -8.36 24.85 -7.57
N ASN A 100 -8.41 25.79 -6.61
CA ASN A 100 -7.21 26.46 -6.11
C ASN A 100 -6.30 25.47 -5.38
N LEU A 101 -6.85 24.67 -4.46
CA LEU A 101 -6.10 23.67 -3.72
C LEU A 101 -5.54 22.58 -4.65
N LEU A 102 -6.22 22.22 -5.72
CA LEU A 102 -5.70 21.32 -6.76
C LEU A 102 -4.47 21.92 -7.45
N LYS A 103 -4.52 23.21 -7.81
CA LYS A 103 -3.40 23.94 -8.42
C LYS A 103 -2.20 24.03 -7.49
N GLN A 104 -2.42 24.34 -6.22
CA GLN A 104 -1.38 24.37 -5.19
C GLN A 104 -0.72 22.99 -5.03
N GLY A 105 -1.50 21.90 -4.92
CA GLY A 105 -1.00 20.53 -4.85
C GLY A 105 -0.14 20.15 -6.06
N LYS A 106 -0.55 20.53 -7.28
CA LYS A 106 0.26 20.34 -8.50
C LYS A 106 1.56 21.15 -8.47
N THR A 107 1.53 22.36 -7.89
CA THR A 107 2.73 23.21 -7.76
C THR A 107 3.72 22.58 -6.79
N LEU A 108 3.24 22.10 -5.63
CA LEU A 108 4.05 21.35 -4.66
C LEU A 108 4.69 20.11 -5.32
N ASP A 109 3.90 19.32 -6.04
CA ASP A 109 4.37 18.12 -6.74
C ASP A 109 5.50 18.43 -7.73
N LYS A 110 5.31 19.45 -8.57
CA LYS A 110 6.32 19.91 -9.54
C LYS A 110 7.59 20.42 -8.84
N HIS A 111 7.45 21.16 -7.73
CA HIS A 111 8.59 21.63 -6.96
C HIS A 111 9.40 20.46 -6.39
N CYS A 112 8.74 19.52 -5.74
CA CYS A 112 9.39 18.32 -5.20
C CYS A 112 10.04 17.49 -6.31
N LEU A 113 9.39 17.34 -7.46
CA LEU A 113 9.95 16.63 -8.63
C LEU A 113 11.24 17.28 -9.15
N LYS A 114 11.28 18.63 -9.25
CA LYS A 114 12.49 19.35 -9.70
C LYS A 114 13.64 19.14 -8.72
N ARG A 115 13.35 19.17 -7.43
CA ARG A 115 14.34 18.92 -6.37
C ARG A 115 14.90 17.50 -6.40
N GLU A 116 14.07 16.49 -6.74
CA GLU A 116 14.47 15.08 -6.82
C GLU A 116 15.22 14.75 -8.14
N LYS A 117 15.13 15.58 -9.19
CA LYS A 117 15.87 15.36 -10.43
C LYS A 117 17.39 15.38 -10.27
N GLU A 118 17.89 15.99 -9.21
CA GLU A 118 19.31 15.93 -8.84
C GLU A 118 19.69 14.58 -8.19
N ARG A 119 18.71 13.78 -7.76
CA ARG A 119 18.89 12.39 -7.33
C ARG A 119 18.28 11.49 -8.40
N LEU A 120 19.13 10.84 -9.16
CA LEU A 120 18.71 9.71 -10.00
C LEU A 120 17.91 8.77 -9.12
N VAL A 121 16.59 8.68 -9.36
CA VAL A 121 15.77 7.69 -8.70
C VAL A 121 16.21 6.33 -9.23
N ASN A 122 17.12 5.69 -8.51
CA ASN A 122 17.49 4.31 -8.79
C ASN A 122 16.25 3.45 -8.50
N LYS A 123 15.45 3.23 -9.54
CA LYS A 123 14.44 2.19 -9.47
C LYS A 123 15.20 0.86 -9.42
N ALA A 124 14.81 0.02 -8.46
CA ALA A 124 15.29 -1.35 -8.47
C ALA A 124 15.01 -1.98 -9.85
N PRO A 125 15.95 -2.71 -10.43
CA PRO A 125 15.70 -3.47 -11.65
C PRO A 125 14.52 -4.44 -11.43
N PRO A 126 13.82 -4.85 -12.48
CA PRO A 126 12.82 -5.89 -12.36
C PRO A 126 13.48 -7.17 -11.83
N CYS A 127 12.80 -7.86 -10.92
CA CYS A 127 13.23 -9.16 -10.44
C CYS A 127 13.20 -10.17 -11.61
N THR A 128 14.29 -10.91 -11.81
CA THR A 128 14.39 -11.98 -12.82
C THR A 128 14.00 -13.34 -12.20
N LYS A 129 13.84 -14.36 -13.05
CA LYS A 129 13.61 -15.74 -12.57
C LYS A 129 14.81 -16.28 -11.78
N GLU A 130 16.03 -15.89 -12.17
CA GLU A 130 17.26 -16.24 -11.45
C GLU A 130 17.32 -15.58 -10.07
N ASP A 131 16.87 -14.32 -9.95
CA ASP A 131 16.75 -13.64 -8.67
C ASP A 131 15.74 -14.35 -7.76
N LEU A 132 14.59 -14.76 -8.33
CA LEU A 132 13.60 -15.56 -7.61
C LEU A 132 14.21 -16.87 -7.12
N GLY A 133 14.87 -17.62 -8.00
CA GLY A 133 15.53 -18.88 -7.64
C GLY A 133 16.57 -18.70 -6.54
N SER A 134 17.36 -17.63 -6.61
CA SER A 134 18.36 -17.29 -5.59
C SER A 134 17.69 -16.97 -4.24
N LEU A 135 16.59 -16.23 -4.25
CA LEU A 135 15.83 -15.89 -3.05
C LEU A 135 15.19 -17.13 -2.41
N ILE A 136 14.53 -17.97 -3.20
CA ILE A 136 13.89 -19.20 -2.70
C ILE A 136 14.93 -20.15 -2.12
N ARG A 137 16.08 -20.33 -2.80
CA ARG A 137 17.19 -21.14 -2.29
C ARG A 137 17.70 -20.61 -0.95
N TYR A 138 17.85 -19.29 -0.82
CA TYR A 138 18.26 -18.68 0.42
C TYR A 138 17.25 -18.94 1.54
N VAL A 139 15.96 -18.74 1.29
CA VAL A 139 14.90 -19.00 2.29
C VAL A 139 14.94 -20.46 2.73
N TYR A 140 14.99 -21.43 1.82
CA TYR A 140 15.05 -22.84 2.18
C TYR A 140 16.33 -23.21 2.92
N SER A 141 17.48 -22.67 2.54
CA SER A 141 18.78 -22.99 3.20
C SER A 141 18.88 -22.38 4.61
N THR A 142 18.11 -21.34 4.90
CA THR A 142 18.09 -20.67 6.20
C THR A 142 16.85 -20.98 7.04
N ALA A 143 15.92 -21.79 6.50
CA ALA A 143 14.67 -22.16 7.15
C ALA A 143 14.94 -22.85 8.50
N ARG A 144 14.28 -22.36 9.55
CA ARG A 144 14.37 -22.87 10.93
C ARG A 144 13.03 -23.30 11.50
N VAL A 145 11.96 -22.73 10.96
CA VAL A 145 10.58 -22.95 11.40
C VAL A 145 9.66 -23.19 10.20
N ASN A 146 8.53 -23.82 10.44
CA ASN A 146 7.58 -24.18 9.37
C ASN A 146 7.06 -22.95 8.59
N SER A 147 6.99 -21.77 9.23
CA SER A 147 6.59 -20.53 8.56
C SER A 147 7.57 -20.08 7.47
N ASP A 148 8.84 -20.44 7.56
CA ASP A 148 9.83 -20.04 6.55
C ASP A 148 9.53 -20.68 5.19
N TYR A 149 8.98 -21.91 5.20
CA TYR A 149 8.52 -22.57 3.97
C TYR A 149 7.26 -21.92 3.38
N GLN A 150 6.42 -21.34 4.23
CA GLN A 150 5.27 -20.54 3.78
C GLN A 150 5.72 -19.23 3.13
N ASP A 151 6.77 -18.60 3.66
CA ASP A 151 7.35 -17.39 3.08
C ASP A 151 7.98 -17.66 1.71
N ALA A 152 8.60 -18.82 1.52
CA ALA A 152 9.10 -19.27 0.22
C ALA A 152 7.94 -19.43 -0.79
N ALA A 153 6.87 -20.11 -0.39
CA ALA A 153 5.68 -20.30 -1.24
C ALA A 153 5.02 -18.96 -1.56
N LEU A 154 4.87 -18.07 -0.58
CA LEU A 154 4.32 -16.73 -0.77
C LEU A 154 5.14 -15.95 -1.79
N THR A 155 6.46 -15.98 -1.67
CA THR A 155 7.37 -15.28 -2.58
C THR A 155 7.24 -15.81 -4.01
N CYS A 156 7.21 -17.13 -4.18
CA CYS A 156 7.03 -17.77 -5.47
C CYS A 156 5.66 -17.44 -6.10
N LEU A 157 4.58 -17.49 -5.31
CA LEU A 157 3.25 -17.11 -5.78
C LEU A 157 3.15 -15.62 -6.10
N MET A 158 3.85 -14.74 -5.37
CA MET A 158 3.90 -13.31 -5.71
C MET A 158 4.47 -13.06 -7.10
N TRP A 159 5.51 -13.80 -7.47
CA TRP A 159 6.10 -13.76 -8.81
C TRP A 159 5.11 -14.24 -9.88
N HIS A 160 4.58 -15.45 -9.75
CA HIS A 160 3.74 -16.07 -10.79
C HIS A 160 2.35 -15.42 -10.92
N CYS A 161 1.79 -14.94 -9.81
CA CYS A 161 0.45 -14.32 -9.81
C CYS A 161 0.50 -12.81 -9.98
N PHE A 162 1.66 -12.18 -10.11
CA PHE A 162 1.81 -10.72 -10.06
C PHE A 162 1.04 -10.11 -8.89
N GLY A 163 1.02 -10.86 -7.76
CA GLY A 163 0.22 -10.55 -6.58
C GLY A 163 0.97 -9.68 -5.57
N ARG A 164 0.22 -8.92 -4.79
CA ARG A 164 0.78 -8.27 -3.59
C ARG A 164 0.79 -9.27 -2.44
N SER A 165 1.74 -9.12 -1.52
CA SER A 165 1.79 -9.96 -0.30
C SER A 165 0.47 -9.93 0.49
N SER A 166 -0.23 -8.78 0.53
CA SER A 166 -1.55 -8.64 1.17
C SER A 166 -2.65 -9.47 0.50
N ASP A 167 -2.59 -9.63 -0.82
CA ASP A 167 -3.58 -10.40 -1.58
C ASP A 167 -3.37 -11.91 -1.38
N LEU A 168 -2.11 -12.33 -1.42
CA LEU A 168 -1.71 -13.73 -1.31
C LEU A 168 -1.64 -14.23 0.15
N GLY A 169 -1.29 -13.36 1.10
CA GLY A 169 -1.29 -13.69 2.53
C GLY A 169 -2.70 -13.99 3.09
N CYS A 170 -3.76 -13.63 2.36
CA CYS A 170 -5.15 -13.96 2.68
C CYS A 170 -5.63 -15.27 2.05
N LEU A 171 -4.78 -16.00 1.31
CA LEU A 171 -5.14 -17.26 0.68
C LEU A 171 -5.46 -18.32 1.74
N ARG A 172 -6.53 -19.05 1.46
CA ARG A 172 -7.00 -20.18 2.27
C ARG A 172 -7.16 -21.40 1.37
N LYS A 173 -7.20 -22.60 1.95
CA LYS A 173 -7.40 -23.86 1.22
C LYS A 173 -8.63 -23.84 0.31
N GLN A 174 -9.72 -23.24 0.75
CA GLN A 174 -10.96 -23.09 -0.06
C GLN A 174 -10.80 -22.23 -1.33
N HIS A 175 -9.70 -21.50 -1.46
CA HIS A 175 -9.40 -20.69 -2.64
C HIS A 175 -8.57 -21.48 -3.67
N VAL A 176 -8.26 -22.73 -3.36
CA VAL A 176 -7.48 -23.63 -4.21
C VAL A 176 -8.37 -24.78 -4.63
N SER A 177 -8.35 -25.13 -5.89
CA SER A 177 -9.05 -26.30 -6.42
C SER A 177 -8.23 -26.96 -7.55
N VAL A 178 -8.43 -28.24 -7.70
CA VAL A 178 -7.85 -29.02 -8.82
C VAL A 178 -8.99 -29.54 -9.65
N SER A 179 -8.94 -29.35 -10.97
CA SER A 179 -9.93 -29.91 -11.88
C SER A 179 -9.71 -31.42 -12.10
N ALA A 180 -10.69 -32.07 -12.67
CA ALA A 180 -10.60 -33.50 -13.07
C ALA A 180 -9.42 -33.76 -14.03
N ASP A 181 -9.02 -32.76 -14.83
CA ASP A 181 -7.88 -32.83 -15.74
C ASP A 181 -6.52 -32.50 -15.07
N GLY A 182 -6.47 -32.40 -13.74
CA GLY A 182 -5.25 -32.13 -13.00
C GLY A 182 -4.78 -30.67 -13.07
N VAL A 183 -5.63 -29.75 -13.54
CA VAL A 183 -5.29 -28.33 -13.61
C VAL A 183 -5.54 -27.66 -12.26
N PHE A 184 -4.54 -26.93 -11.78
CA PHE A 184 -4.58 -26.27 -10.51
C PHE A 184 -5.12 -24.84 -10.65
N TYR A 185 -6.23 -24.55 -9.98
CA TYR A 185 -6.88 -23.24 -9.97
C TYR A 185 -6.68 -22.53 -8.63
N LEU A 186 -6.34 -21.26 -8.73
CA LEU A 186 -6.21 -20.37 -7.59
C LEU A 186 -7.21 -19.22 -7.72
N ARG A 187 -8.05 -19.04 -6.71
CA ARG A 187 -8.99 -17.93 -6.59
C ARG A 187 -8.39 -16.85 -5.72
N LEU A 188 -8.06 -15.73 -6.31
CA LEU A 188 -7.37 -14.62 -5.65
C LEU A 188 -8.32 -13.44 -5.48
N LEU A 189 -8.48 -12.98 -4.24
CA LEU A 189 -9.17 -11.73 -3.93
C LEU A 189 -8.18 -10.59 -3.87
N ARG A 190 -8.27 -9.64 -4.80
CA ARG A 190 -7.47 -8.41 -4.80
C ARG A 190 -7.96 -7.45 -3.73
N VAL A 191 -7.37 -7.49 -2.54
CA VAL A 191 -7.84 -6.73 -1.36
C VAL A 191 -7.98 -5.23 -1.63
N LYS A 192 -7.08 -4.64 -2.44
CA LYS A 192 -7.09 -3.20 -2.72
C LYS A 192 -8.20 -2.77 -3.69
N THR A 193 -8.55 -3.60 -4.66
CA THR A 193 -9.56 -3.31 -5.70
C THR A 193 -10.88 -4.00 -5.44
N ALA A 194 -10.93 -4.92 -4.46
CA ALA A 194 -12.07 -5.80 -4.16
C ALA A 194 -12.51 -6.64 -5.38
N GLU A 195 -11.56 -6.96 -6.26
CA GLU A 195 -11.79 -7.77 -7.44
C GLU A 195 -11.42 -9.22 -7.19
N GLU A 196 -12.23 -10.12 -7.67
CA GLU A 196 -11.95 -11.55 -7.67
C GLU A 196 -11.31 -11.97 -8.99
N GLN A 197 -10.21 -12.73 -8.92
CA GLN A 197 -9.46 -13.19 -10.07
C GLN A 197 -9.21 -14.70 -9.95
N GLY A 198 -9.62 -15.46 -10.97
CA GLY A 198 -9.22 -16.84 -11.15
C GLY A 198 -7.89 -16.92 -11.89
N LEU A 199 -6.97 -17.72 -11.39
CA LEU A 199 -5.67 -17.98 -11.99
C LEU A 199 -5.45 -19.47 -12.12
N THR A 200 -4.87 -19.89 -13.24
CA THR A 200 -4.40 -21.25 -13.43
C THR A 200 -2.91 -21.31 -13.16
N LEU A 201 -2.49 -22.20 -12.27
CA LEU A 201 -1.09 -22.44 -12.00
C LEU A 201 -0.65 -23.70 -12.78
N ILE A 202 0.43 -23.54 -13.53
CA ILE A 202 1.03 -24.62 -14.32
C ILE A 202 2.35 -25.00 -13.66
N PRO A 203 2.67 -26.31 -13.51
CA PRO A 203 3.93 -26.72 -12.96
C PRO A 203 5.10 -26.30 -13.87
N ASP A 204 6.14 -25.77 -13.29
CA ASP A 204 7.40 -25.53 -13.98
C ASP A 204 8.20 -26.85 -13.99
N LYS A 205 8.25 -27.47 -15.15
CA LYS A 205 8.94 -28.76 -15.32
C LYS A 205 10.46 -28.62 -15.43
N GLU A 206 10.94 -27.42 -15.74
CA GLU A 206 12.36 -27.14 -15.94
C GLU A 206 13.07 -26.71 -14.65
N ASP A 207 12.33 -26.05 -13.75
CA ASP A 207 12.89 -25.53 -12.51
C ASP A 207 11.94 -25.72 -11.33
N PHE A 208 12.13 -26.81 -10.59
CA PHE A 208 11.35 -27.11 -9.38
C PHE A 208 11.47 -26.04 -8.30
N LEU A 209 12.61 -25.36 -8.21
CA LEU A 209 12.87 -24.38 -7.17
C LEU A 209 11.96 -23.14 -7.29
N THR A 210 11.69 -22.73 -8.52
CA THR A 210 10.81 -21.61 -8.84
C THR A 210 9.39 -22.04 -9.23
N CYS A 211 9.08 -23.33 -9.17
CA CYS A 211 7.76 -23.89 -9.48
C CYS A 211 6.74 -23.46 -8.41
N PRO A 212 5.63 -22.78 -8.79
CA PRO A 212 4.63 -22.33 -7.83
C PRO A 212 3.88 -23.47 -7.15
N LEU A 213 3.68 -24.59 -7.83
CA LEU A 213 3.02 -25.77 -7.27
C LEU A 213 3.92 -26.49 -6.29
N HIS A 214 5.19 -26.69 -6.65
CA HIS A 214 6.16 -27.32 -5.76
C HIS A 214 6.38 -26.51 -4.46
N SER A 215 6.52 -25.19 -4.56
CA SER A 215 6.69 -24.34 -3.38
C SER A 215 5.45 -24.37 -2.47
N LEU A 216 4.25 -24.43 -3.07
CA LEU A 216 3.00 -24.54 -2.31
C LEU A 216 2.89 -25.93 -1.63
N GLU A 217 3.27 -27.01 -2.34
CA GLU A 217 3.30 -28.36 -1.80
C GLU A 217 4.24 -28.45 -0.58
N VAL A 218 5.47 -27.95 -0.70
CA VAL A 218 6.43 -27.92 0.39
C VAL A 218 5.86 -27.16 1.59
N ALA A 219 5.25 -25.99 1.38
CA ALA A 219 4.64 -25.21 2.46
C ALA A 219 3.49 -25.95 3.14
N LEU A 220 2.68 -26.72 2.39
CA LEU A 220 1.57 -27.50 2.94
C LEU A 220 2.07 -28.72 3.73
N VAL A 221 3.07 -29.41 3.24
CA VAL A 221 3.68 -30.58 3.93
C VAL A 221 4.36 -30.15 5.23
N MET A 222 5.01 -29.00 5.25
CA MET A 222 5.68 -28.46 6.42
C MET A 222 4.75 -27.84 7.46
N GLN A 223 3.44 -27.76 7.22
CA GLN A 223 2.49 -27.37 8.24
C GLN A 223 2.34 -28.47 9.31
N ALA A 224 2.30 -28.08 10.60
CA ALA A 224 2.26 -28.98 11.74
C ALA A 224 1.01 -29.91 11.83
N ALA A 225 0.02 -29.67 11.00
CA ALA A 225 -1.15 -30.53 10.82
C ALA A 225 -1.50 -30.54 9.33
N PRO A 226 -1.05 -31.53 8.54
CA PRO A 226 -1.59 -31.73 7.22
C PRO A 226 -3.09 -31.99 7.36
N CYS A 227 -3.91 -31.09 6.82
CA CYS A 227 -5.36 -31.27 6.89
C CYS A 227 -5.70 -32.44 5.96
N ALA A 228 -6.18 -33.55 6.55
CA ALA A 228 -6.65 -34.72 5.80
C ALA A 228 -7.67 -34.36 4.69
N ALA A 229 -8.43 -33.27 4.90
CA ALA A 229 -9.34 -32.72 3.91
C ALA A 229 -8.66 -32.22 2.62
N LEU A 230 -7.36 -31.89 2.64
CA LEU A 230 -6.66 -31.52 1.41
C LEU A 230 -6.34 -32.76 0.57
N LEU A 231 -5.96 -33.86 1.22
CA LEU A 231 -5.68 -35.13 0.55
C LEU A 231 -6.95 -35.79 0.00
N SER A 232 -8.09 -35.59 0.66
CA SER A 232 -9.37 -36.10 0.18
C SER A 232 -9.98 -35.31 -0.99
N GLN A 233 -9.38 -34.17 -1.35
CA GLN A 233 -9.81 -33.35 -2.50
C GLN A 233 -8.89 -33.55 -3.73
N LEU A 234 -7.84 -34.35 -3.60
CA LEU A 234 -7.02 -34.74 -4.75
C LEU A 234 -7.77 -35.85 -5.51
N PRO A 235 -7.90 -35.78 -6.84
CA PRO A 235 -8.42 -36.89 -7.62
C PRO A 235 -7.56 -38.13 -7.43
N GLU A 236 -8.17 -39.30 -7.29
CA GLU A 236 -7.50 -40.61 -7.29
C GLU A 236 -6.74 -40.87 -8.57
#